data_ce63799f144428688571bc27efbba230
#
_entry.id   ce63799f144428688571bc27efbba230
#
_cell.length_a   1.000
_cell.length_b   1.000
_cell.length_c   1.000
_cell.angle_alpha   90.00
_cell.angle_beta   90.00
_cell.angle_gamma   90.00
#
_symmetry.space_group_name_H-M   'P 1'
#
loop_
_entity.id
_entity.type
_entity.pdbx_description
1 polymer ?
#
loop_
_entity_poly.entity_id
_entity_poly.type
_entity_poly.pdbx_seq_one_letter_code
_entity_poly.pdbx_strand_id
1 'polypeptide(L)'
;MERGPVKTPVELRHDLQTIFQAALRAVDPGEAIRAHVRRDGQRLIVSDRTYDLGHYEALYVVGVGKAGAAMARAIEELLGDRLRGGHVIVKYGHGGPVTRVTLHEAGHPIPDEAGVRATHALLDFVQGRGPRDLILCLISGGGSALSPAPVAGISLAEKQEVTHLLLACGATIHEINALRKHISRIKGGQLARLASPATLITLVLSDVVGDALDVIASGPTVPDTSTFADCLEILRKYQLLDKIPLAVRRRLEAGLAGTIPETPKPGDPVFEHTHTVIVGRNLQALEAASHQAVALGYRPLILSSAIEGETREVAKVHAGIAKEVLASGHPIAAPACILSGGETTVTLRGQGKGGRNQEFALAFALDIRGLFGVAGLSGGTDGTDGPTDAAGAFADWTTCARAESLGLQPRVSLEHNDAYPFFECLGDLLVTGPTQTNVMDVRIMLIAP
;
A
#
# COMPACT_ATOMS: atom_id res chain seq x y z
N MET A 1 17.01 40.55 -2.72
CA MET A 1 15.72 39.89 -3.01
C MET A 1 14.79 40.26 -1.87
N GLU A 2 13.72 40.98 -2.18
CA GLU A 2 12.68 41.27 -1.19
C GLU A 2 12.11 39.93 -0.71
N ARG A 3 12.15 39.71 0.61
CA ARG A 3 11.46 38.58 1.22
C ARG A 3 9.96 38.78 0.97
N GLY A 4 9.32 37.83 0.34
CA GLY A 4 7.87 37.82 0.20
C GLY A 4 7.19 37.87 1.57
N PRO A 5 5.89 38.17 1.66
CA PRO A 5 5.17 38.20 2.92
C PRO A 5 5.25 36.81 3.57
N VAL A 6 5.63 36.81 4.85
CA VAL A 6 5.75 35.59 5.65
C VAL A 6 4.38 34.95 5.81
N LYS A 7 4.26 33.67 5.46
CA LYS A 7 2.99 32.94 5.57
C LYS A 7 2.65 32.60 7.02
N THR A 8 1.40 32.78 7.37
CA THR A 8 0.84 32.41 8.67
C THR A 8 0.69 30.89 8.81
N PRO A 9 0.56 30.33 10.05
CA PRO A 9 0.26 28.90 10.24
C PRO A 9 -0.99 28.43 9.47
N VAL A 10 -2.01 29.28 9.37
CA VAL A 10 -3.26 28.96 8.65
C VAL A 10 -3.01 28.84 7.14
N GLU A 11 -2.24 29.76 6.57
CA GLU A 11 -1.88 29.70 5.14
C GLU A 11 -1.00 28.50 4.83
N LEU A 12 -0.01 28.19 5.67
CA LEU A 12 0.83 27.00 5.49
C LEU A 12 0.01 25.70 5.61
N ARG A 13 -0.93 25.65 6.54
CA ARG A 13 -1.84 24.51 6.67
C ARG A 13 -2.70 24.31 5.41
N HIS A 14 -3.21 25.39 4.86
CA HIS A 14 -3.98 25.35 3.60
C HIS A 14 -3.11 24.82 2.44
N ASP A 15 -1.87 25.29 2.32
CA ASP A 15 -0.93 24.83 1.31
C ASP A 15 -0.59 23.35 1.49
N LEU A 16 -0.29 22.90 2.73
CA LEU A 16 -0.05 21.48 3.06
C LEU A 16 -1.22 20.60 2.64
N GLN A 17 -2.45 21.03 2.96
CA GLN A 17 -3.66 20.29 2.59
C GLN A 17 -3.84 20.23 1.06
N THR A 18 -3.59 21.33 0.36
CA THR A 18 -3.70 21.42 -1.10
C THR A 18 -2.69 20.50 -1.80
N ILE A 19 -1.45 20.46 -1.29
CA ILE A 19 -0.40 19.57 -1.79
C ILE A 19 -0.75 18.11 -1.53
N PHE A 20 -1.23 17.78 -0.32
CA PHE A 20 -1.64 16.42 0.01
C PHE A 20 -2.83 15.94 -0.84
N GLN A 21 -3.80 16.80 -1.10
CA GLN A 21 -4.92 16.47 -1.98
C GLN A 21 -4.48 16.24 -3.43
N ALA A 22 -3.46 16.96 -3.91
CA ALA A 22 -2.89 16.72 -5.24
C ALA A 22 -2.20 15.34 -5.29
N ALA A 23 -1.49 14.95 -4.22
CA ALA A 23 -0.91 13.62 -4.09
C ALA A 23 -1.98 12.52 -4.15
N LEU A 24 -3.08 12.66 -3.39
CA LEU A 24 -4.18 11.69 -3.39
C LEU A 24 -4.85 11.55 -4.76
N ARG A 25 -5.14 12.67 -5.43
CA ARG A 25 -5.74 12.64 -6.78
C ARG A 25 -4.90 11.89 -7.80
N ALA A 26 -3.58 12.02 -7.74
CA ALA A 26 -2.67 11.37 -8.69
C ALA A 26 -2.64 9.84 -8.55
N VAL A 27 -3.05 9.33 -7.40
CA VAL A 27 -3.10 7.89 -7.10
C VAL A 27 -4.54 7.41 -6.84
N ASP A 28 -5.54 8.19 -7.26
CA ASP A 28 -6.92 7.71 -7.34
C ASP A 28 -6.97 6.47 -8.22
N PRO A 29 -7.57 5.35 -7.75
CA PRO A 29 -7.50 4.08 -8.49
C PRO A 29 -8.14 4.14 -9.88
N GLY A 30 -9.20 4.92 -10.04
CA GLY A 30 -9.85 5.12 -11.34
C GLY A 30 -8.97 5.92 -12.29
N GLU A 31 -8.38 7.03 -11.82
CA GLU A 31 -7.45 7.83 -12.60
C GLU A 31 -6.17 7.05 -12.94
N ALA A 32 -5.64 6.28 -11.99
CA ALA A 32 -4.50 5.41 -12.20
C ALA A 32 -4.75 4.38 -13.32
N ILE A 33 -5.94 3.77 -13.35
CA ILE A 33 -6.34 2.89 -14.45
C ILE A 33 -6.42 3.66 -15.76
N ARG A 34 -7.12 4.81 -15.81
CA ARG A 34 -7.29 5.63 -17.04
C ARG A 34 -5.99 6.17 -17.60
N ALA A 35 -5.02 6.44 -16.76
CA ALA A 35 -3.69 6.88 -17.17
C ALA A 35 -2.88 5.77 -17.88
N HIS A 36 -3.08 4.51 -17.52
CA HIS A 36 -2.29 3.38 -18.02
C HIS A 36 -3.05 2.47 -18.99
N VAL A 37 -4.39 2.52 -18.99
CA VAL A 37 -5.24 1.66 -19.81
C VAL A 37 -6.18 2.50 -20.66
N ARG A 38 -6.09 2.33 -21.97
CA ARG A 38 -6.92 3.05 -22.93
C ARG A 38 -7.48 2.08 -23.96
N ARG A 39 -8.76 2.24 -24.32
CA ARG A 39 -9.39 1.55 -25.43
C ARG A 39 -9.55 2.51 -26.60
N ASP A 40 -9.10 2.08 -27.76
CA ASP A 40 -9.28 2.76 -29.04
C ASP A 40 -9.89 1.77 -30.05
N GLY A 41 -11.20 1.77 -30.18
CA GLY A 41 -11.95 0.82 -30.99
C GLY A 41 -11.71 -0.63 -30.56
N GLN A 42 -11.01 -1.41 -31.40
CA GLN A 42 -10.62 -2.79 -31.13
C GLN A 42 -9.23 -2.92 -30.50
N ARG A 43 -8.57 -1.82 -30.15
CA ARG A 43 -7.26 -1.84 -29.50
C ARG A 43 -7.39 -1.54 -28.03
N LEU A 44 -6.85 -2.40 -27.19
CA LEU A 44 -6.62 -2.15 -25.77
C LEU A 44 -5.13 -1.83 -25.60
N ILE A 45 -4.85 -0.61 -25.19
CA ILE A 45 -3.49 -0.13 -24.93
C ILE A 45 -3.28 -0.14 -23.43
N VAL A 46 -2.28 -0.89 -22.97
CA VAL A 46 -1.90 -1.00 -21.57
C VAL A 46 -0.45 -0.59 -21.45
N SER A 47 -0.22 0.63 -20.98
CA SER A 47 1.10 1.27 -20.94
C SER A 47 1.83 1.22 -22.30
N ASP A 48 2.86 0.38 -22.42
CA ASP A 48 3.69 0.22 -23.62
C ASP A 48 3.22 -0.87 -24.59
N ARG A 49 2.16 -1.66 -24.23
CA ARG A 49 1.66 -2.76 -25.03
C ARG A 49 0.28 -2.52 -25.60
N THR A 50 0.07 -3.01 -26.81
CA THR A 50 -1.23 -2.95 -27.49
C THR A 50 -1.75 -4.37 -27.74
N TYR A 51 -3.01 -4.60 -27.40
CA TYR A 51 -3.73 -5.86 -27.60
C TYR A 51 -4.87 -5.63 -28.58
N ASP A 52 -4.93 -6.43 -29.65
CA ASP A 52 -6.06 -6.42 -30.59
C ASP A 52 -7.21 -7.24 -29.99
N LEU A 53 -8.26 -6.56 -29.58
CA LEU A 53 -9.44 -7.16 -28.96
C LEU A 53 -10.22 -8.09 -29.95
N GLY A 54 -9.93 -8.01 -31.25
CA GLY A 54 -10.49 -8.94 -32.24
C GLY A 54 -9.94 -10.36 -32.10
N HIS A 55 -8.77 -10.53 -31.51
CA HIS A 55 -8.17 -11.84 -31.23
C HIS A 55 -8.77 -12.55 -30.01
N TYR A 56 -9.52 -11.82 -29.15
CA TYR A 56 -10.09 -12.37 -27.93
C TYR A 56 -11.60 -12.56 -28.04
N GLU A 57 -12.08 -13.72 -27.63
CA GLU A 57 -13.50 -14.05 -27.56
C GLU A 57 -14.18 -13.42 -26.35
N ALA A 58 -13.46 -13.39 -25.23
CA ALA A 58 -13.98 -12.88 -23.97
C ALA A 58 -12.91 -12.13 -23.14
N LEU A 59 -13.36 -11.08 -22.48
CA LEU A 59 -12.58 -10.29 -21.54
C LEU A 59 -13.18 -10.45 -20.14
N TYR A 60 -12.30 -10.68 -19.16
CA TYR A 60 -12.67 -10.92 -17.77
C TYR A 60 -11.88 -10.01 -16.83
N VAL A 61 -12.45 -9.77 -15.65
CA VAL A 61 -11.75 -9.09 -14.56
C VAL A 61 -11.70 -10.00 -13.34
N VAL A 62 -10.52 -10.11 -12.75
CA VAL A 62 -10.35 -10.66 -11.39
C VAL A 62 -9.54 -9.68 -10.57
N GLY A 63 -9.63 -9.75 -9.25
CA GLY A 63 -8.81 -8.82 -8.47
C GLY A 63 -8.94 -9.02 -6.98
N VAL A 64 -8.03 -8.36 -6.27
CA VAL A 64 -7.98 -8.38 -4.81
C VAL A 64 -7.31 -7.12 -4.26
N GLY A 65 -7.92 -6.53 -3.24
CA GLY A 65 -7.34 -5.40 -2.51
C GLY A 65 -8.36 -4.33 -2.14
N LYS A 66 -7.95 -3.41 -1.26
CA LYS A 66 -8.81 -2.32 -0.74
C LYS A 66 -9.34 -1.39 -1.84
N ALA A 67 -8.56 -1.16 -2.91
CA ALA A 67 -8.94 -0.31 -4.05
C ALA A 67 -9.66 -1.08 -5.17
N GLY A 68 -9.90 -2.38 -5.00
CA GLY A 68 -10.40 -3.29 -6.05
C GLY A 68 -11.71 -2.84 -6.67
N ALA A 69 -12.66 -2.31 -5.90
CA ALA A 69 -13.96 -1.85 -6.42
C ALA A 69 -13.80 -0.63 -7.35
N ALA A 70 -13.00 0.37 -6.96
CA ALA A 70 -12.76 1.56 -7.78
C ALA A 70 -12.00 1.21 -9.07
N MET A 71 -10.99 0.33 -8.99
CA MET A 71 -10.27 -0.17 -10.17
C MET A 71 -11.21 -0.96 -11.10
N ALA A 72 -12.06 -1.84 -10.56
CA ALA A 72 -13.01 -2.62 -11.34
C ALA A 72 -14.03 -1.73 -12.07
N ARG A 73 -14.57 -0.72 -11.39
CA ARG A 73 -15.46 0.27 -11.99
C ARG A 73 -14.81 0.98 -13.19
N ALA A 74 -13.57 1.44 -13.04
CA ALA A 74 -12.85 2.09 -14.14
C ALA A 74 -12.65 1.16 -15.34
N ILE A 75 -12.38 -0.12 -15.12
CA ILE A 75 -12.28 -1.12 -16.19
C ILE A 75 -13.66 -1.39 -16.83
N GLU A 76 -14.75 -1.46 -16.07
CA GLU A 76 -16.11 -1.60 -16.60
C GLU A 76 -16.48 -0.42 -17.50
N GLU A 77 -16.20 0.82 -17.06
CA GLU A 77 -16.44 2.03 -17.84
C GLU A 77 -15.66 2.02 -19.17
N LEU A 78 -14.43 1.52 -19.16
CA LEU A 78 -13.52 1.49 -20.31
C LEU A 78 -13.88 0.38 -21.30
N LEU A 79 -14.22 -0.81 -20.82
CA LEU A 79 -14.48 -1.97 -21.69
C LEU A 79 -15.95 -2.13 -22.08
N GLY A 80 -16.87 -1.63 -21.24
CA GLY A 80 -18.31 -1.68 -21.49
C GLY A 80 -18.83 -3.10 -21.70
N ASP A 81 -19.52 -3.31 -22.80
CA ASP A 81 -20.15 -4.59 -23.20
C ASP A 81 -19.16 -5.70 -23.59
N ARG A 82 -17.91 -5.35 -23.87
CA ARG A 82 -16.84 -6.32 -24.13
C ARG A 82 -16.45 -7.13 -22.89
N LEU A 83 -16.69 -6.58 -21.69
CA LEU A 83 -16.43 -7.26 -20.44
C LEU A 83 -17.54 -8.29 -20.17
N ARG A 84 -17.20 -9.56 -20.07
CA ARG A 84 -18.13 -10.67 -19.80
C ARG A 84 -18.51 -10.80 -18.34
N GLY A 85 -17.61 -10.44 -17.44
CA GLY A 85 -17.82 -10.50 -16.00
C GLY A 85 -16.50 -10.59 -15.24
N GLY A 86 -16.60 -10.81 -13.94
CA GLY A 86 -15.41 -10.92 -13.08
C GLY A 86 -15.73 -11.13 -11.61
N HIS A 87 -14.67 -11.39 -10.83
CA HIS A 87 -14.70 -11.51 -9.38
C HIS A 87 -13.60 -10.68 -8.75
N VAL A 88 -13.96 -9.74 -7.88
CA VAL A 88 -13.00 -8.89 -7.16
C VAL A 88 -13.28 -8.97 -5.66
N ILE A 89 -12.22 -9.21 -4.89
CA ILE A 89 -12.29 -9.36 -3.42
C ILE A 89 -11.80 -8.07 -2.78
N VAL A 90 -12.64 -7.46 -1.96
CA VAL A 90 -12.35 -6.19 -1.28
C VAL A 90 -12.48 -6.35 0.25
N LYS A 91 -11.93 -5.41 1.01
CA LYS A 91 -12.13 -5.34 2.45
C LYS A 91 -13.58 -4.97 2.76
N TYR A 92 -14.13 -5.46 3.88
CA TYR A 92 -15.43 -5.03 4.39
C TYR A 92 -15.56 -3.50 4.37
N GLY A 93 -16.67 -2.99 3.82
CA GLY A 93 -16.94 -1.57 3.67
C GLY A 93 -16.17 -0.87 2.55
N HIS A 94 -15.39 -1.59 1.73
CA HIS A 94 -14.69 -1.06 0.56
C HIS A 94 -15.37 -1.46 -0.77
N GLY A 95 -16.65 -1.85 -0.72
CA GLY A 95 -17.46 -2.05 -1.91
C GLY A 95 -17.73 -0.75 -2.67
N GLY A 96 -18.35 -0.88 -3.83
CA GLY A 96 -18.74 0.26 -4.67
C GLY A 96 -19.62 -0.18 -5.82
N PRO A 97 -20.17 0.77 -6.59
CA PRO A 97 -21.05 0.44 -7.72
C PRO A 97 -20.23 -0.20 -8.85
N VAL A 98 -20.58 -1.43 -9.20
CA VAL A 98 -20.13 -2.18 -10.37
C VAL A 98 -21.35 -2.87 -11.00
N THR A 99 -21.29 -3.21 -12.27
CA THR A 99 -22.44 -3.75 -13.01
C THR A 99 -22.23 -5.16 -13.52
N ARG A 100 -21.00 -5.52 -13.89
CA ARG A 100 -20.64 -6.81 -14.50
C ARG A 100 -19.72 -7.64 -13.61
N VAL A 101 -18.99 -6.99 -12.72
CA VAL A 101 -18.09 -7.65 -11.79
C VAL A 101 -18.82 -7.95 -10.48
N THR A 102 -18.63 -9.15 -9.95
CA THR A 102 -19.11 -9.52 -8.63
C THR A 102 -18.07 -9.10 -7.58
N LEU A 103 -18.47 -8.23 -6.66
CA LEU A 103 -17.64 -7.87 -5.51
C LEU A 103 -17.91 -8.85 -4.37
N HIS A 104 -16.82 -9.30 -3.74
CA HIS A 104 -16.84 -10.11 -2.52
C HIS A 104 -16.14 -9.34 -1.41
N GLU A 105 -16.76 -9.25 -0.25
CA GLU A 105 -16.13 -8.62 0.91
C GLU A 105 -15.50 -9.68 1.82
N ALA A 106 -14.32 -9.34 2.39
CA ALA A 106 -13.52 -10.23 3.23
C ALA A 106 -12.78 -9.48 4.35
N GLY A 107 -12.28 -10.24 5.33
CA GLY A 107 -11.55 -9.74 6.48
C GLY A 107 -10.13 -9.26 6.15
N HIS A 108 -9.76 -8.12 6.74
CA HIS A 108 -8.42 -7.54 6.71
C HIS A 108 -8.17 -6.76 8.01
N PRO A 109 -7.02 -6.87 8.70
CA PRO A 109 -5.78 -7.60 8.30
C PRO A 109 -5.81 -9.12 8.56
N ILE A 110 -6.77 -9.62 9.29
CA ILE A 110 -6.89 -11.05 9.60
C ILE A 110 -7.76 -11.70 8.53
N PRO A 111 -7.24 -12.72 7.80
CA PRO A 111 -8.02 -13.48 6.83
C PRO A 111 -9.20 -14.20 7.49
N ASP A 112 -10.31 -14.34 6.77
CA ASP A 112 -11.51 -15.02 7.26
C ASP A 112 -12.07 -16.03 6.24
N GLU A 113 -13.12 -16.76 6.65
CA GLU A 113 -13.80 -17.76 5.80
C GLU A 113 -14.54 -17.13 4.61
N ALA A 114 -14.94 -15.85 4.70
CA ALA A 114 -15.52 -15.14 3.56
C ALA A 114 -14.45 -14.94 2.48
N GLY A 115 -13.21 -14.58 2.87
CA GLY A 115 -12.07 -14.51 1.97
C GLY A 115 -11.72 -15.85 1.32
N VAL A 116 -11.81 -16.97 2.06
CA VAL A 116 -11.60 -18.33 1.51
C VAL A 116 -12.64 -18.61 0.41
N ARG A 117 -13.93 -18.42 0.71
CA ARG A 117 -15.00 -18.65 -0.27
C ARG A 117 -14.87 -17.75 -1.50
N ALA A 118 -14.58 -16.46 -1.29
CA ALA A 118 -14.38 -15.49 -2.37
C ALA A 118 -13.19 -15.87 -3.26
N THR A 119 -12.08 -16.32 -2.65
CA THR A 119 -10.89 -16.74 -3.39
C THR A 119 -11.18 -18.02 -4.19
N HIS A 120 -11.90 -18.97 -3.64
CA HIS A 120 -12.31 -20.18 -4.39
C HIS A 120 -13.18 -19.79 -5.59
N ALA A 121 -14.19 -18.92 -5.43
CA ALA A 121 -15.01 -18.44 -6.53
C ALA A 121 -14.16 -17.75 -7.62
N LEU A 122 -13.17 -16.96 -7.24
CA LEU A 122 -12.23 -16.34 -8.17
C LEU A 122 -11.39 -17.40 -8.91
N LEU A 123 -10.83 -18.38 -8.20
CA LEU A 123 -10.01 -19.43 -8.81
C LEU A 123 -10.85 -20.30 -9.76
N ASP A 124 -12.05 -20.70 -9.38
CA ASP A 124 -12.96 -21.47 -10.20
C ASP A 124 -13.38 -20.68 -11.46
N PHE A 125 -13.56 -19.37 -11.32
CA PHE A 125 -13.85 -18.47 -12.45
C PHE A 125 -12.69 -18.36 -13.43
N VAL A 126 -11.45 -18.39 -12.99
CA VAL A 126 -10.24 -18.32 -13.83
C VAL A 126 -9.94 -19.67 -14.48
N GLN A 127 -10.24 -20.77 -13.80
CA GLN A 127 -9.92 -22.11 -14.28
C GLN A 127 -10.59 -22.42 -15.62
N GLY A 128 -9.81 -23.01 -16.55
CA GLY A 128 -10.31 -23.45 -17.87
C GLY A 128 -10.45 -22.32 -18.91
N ARG A 129 -9.91 -21.13 -18.65
CA ARG A 129 -9.79 -20.09 -19.66
C ARG A 129 -8.78 -20.49 -20.74
N GLY A 130 -9.08 -20.12 -21.98
CA GLY A 130 -8.31 -20.52 -23.15
C GLY A 130 -7.41 -19.41 -23.71
N PRO A 131 -6.63 -19.68 -24.76
CA PRO A 131 -5.69 -18.71 -25.36
C PRO A 131 -6.42 -17.51 -26.02
N ARG A 132 -7.73 -17.60 -26.24
CA ARG A 132 -8.55 -16.50 -26.76
C ARG A 132 -9.32 -15.75 -25.66
N ASP A 133 -8.96 -15.96 -24.40
CA ASP A 133 -9.45 -15.20 -23.27
C ASP A 133 -8.40 -14.20 -22.81
N LEU A 134 -8.85 -12.99 -22.41
CA LEU A 134 -8.02 -11.98 -21.79
C LEU A 134 -8.55 -11.70 -20.38
N ILE A 135 -7.66 -11.80 -19.40
CA ILE A 135 -7.97 -11.57 -17.98
C ILE A 135 -7.22 -10.34 -17.51
N LEU A 136 -7.95 -9.34 -17.02
CA LEU A 136 -7.40 -8.20 -16.29
C LEU A 136 -7.41 -8.53 -14.79
N CYS A 137 -6.22 -8.60 -14.19
CA CYS A 137 -6.04 -8.87 -12.77
C CYS A 137 -5.74 -7.56 -12.03
N LEU A 138 -6.61 -7.16 -11.10
CA LEU A 138 -6.51 -5.92 -10.35
C LEU A 138 -5.96 -6.22 -8.95
N ILE A 139 -4.79 -5.66 -8.62
CA ILE A 139 -4.14 -5.89 -7.32
C ILE A 139 -3.91 -4.56 -6.63
N SER A 140 -4.29 -4.49 -5.36
CA SER A 140 -3.99 -3.36 -4.49
C SER A 140 -3.74 -3.79 -3.04
N GLY A 141 -3.46 -2.84 -2.16
CA GLY A 141 -3.14 -3.08 -0.77
C GLY A 141 -4.10 -3.98 -0.02
N GLY A 142 -3.55 -4.80 0.87
CA GLY A 142 -4.31 -5.78 1.65
C GLY A 142 -4.60 -7.11 0.94
N GLY A 143 -4.25 -7.26 -0.32
CA GLY A 143 -4.56 -8.44 -1.14
C GLY A 143 -4.13 -9.77 -0.54
N SER A 144 -3.02 -9.81 0.19
CA SER A 144 -2.52 -11.04 0.81
C SER A 144 -3.46 -11.62 1.87
N ALA A 145 -4.09 -10.77 2.68
CA ALA A 145 -5.06 -11.19 3.70
C ALA A 145 -6.44 -11.47 3.10
N LEU A 146 -6.86 -10.65 2.14
CA LEU A 146 -8.18 -10.73 1.49
C LEU A 146 -8.35 -11.98 0.61
N SER A 147 -7.24 -12.57 0.12
CA SER A 147 -7.28 -13.78 -0.73
C SER A 147 -6.62 -14.99 -0.08
N PRO A 148 -7.13 -15.51 1.05
CA PRO A 148 -6.64 -16.73 1.63
C PRO A 148 -7.18 -17.93 0.86
N ALA A 149 -6.30 -18.73 0.25
CA ALA A 149 -6.62 -19.98 -0.39
C ALA A 149 -5.60 -21.03 0.03
N PRO A 150 -5.72 -21.65 1.21
CA PRO A 150 -4.84 -22.72 1.62
C PRO A 150 -4.89 -23.87 0.60
N VAL A 151 -3.76 -24.55 0.42
CA VAL A 151 -3.73 -25.77 -0.38
C VAL A 151 -4.50 -26.90 0.29
N ALA A 152 -4.93 -27.90 -0.47
CA ALA A 152 -5.65 -29.05 0.06
C ALA A 152 -4.90 -29.69 1.25
N GLY A 153 -5.63 -30.00 2.32
CA GLY A 153 -5.11 -30.58 3.55
C GLY A 153 -4.55 -29.57 4.56
N ILE A 154 -4.57 -28.28 4.28
CA ILE A 154 -4.23 -27.19 5.21
C ILE A 154 -5.46 -26.32 5.42
N SER A 155 -5.86 -26.12 6.67
CA SER A 155 -6.98 -25.24 7.03
C SER A 155 -6.57 -23.77 7.08
N LEU A 156 -7.57 -22.87 7.09
CA LEU A 156 -7.34 -21.44 7.31
C LEU A 156 -6.66 -21.18 8.67
N ALA A 157 -7.12 -21.87 9.71
CA ALA A 157 -6.55 -21.75 11.07
C ALA A 157 -5.06 -22.12 11.11
N GLU A 158 -4.66 -23.22 10.48
CA GLU A 158 -3.25 -23.62 10.39
C GLU A 158 -2.41 -22.61 9.61
N LYS A 159 -2.96 -22.03 8.54
CA LYS A 159 -2.29 -20.96 7.79
C LYS A 159 -2.13 -19.67 8.62
N GLN A 160 -3.13 -19.30 9.41
CA GLN A 160 -3.08 -18.18 10.35
C GLN A 160 -2.04 -18.42 11.44
N GLU A 161 -1.99 -19.63 12.01
CA GLU A 161 -1.03 -20.03 13.06
C GLU A 161 0.42 -19.90 12.57
N VAL A 162 0.75 -20.43 11.39
CA VAL A 162 2.09 -20.27 10.79
C VAL A 162 2.45 -18.79 10.63
N THR A 163 1.50 -17.97 10.15
CA THR A 163 1.72 -16.53 9.99
C THR A 163 1.97 -15.84 11.32
N HIS A 164 1.17 -16.18 12.34
CA HIS A 164 1.33 -15.65 13.69
C HIS A 164 2.69 -16.01 14.30
N LEU A 165 3.11 -17.27 14.21
CA LEU A 165 4.42 -17.73 14.70
C LEU A 165 5.58 -16.98 14.03
N LEU A 166 5.51 -16.75 12.72
CA LEU A 166 6.54 -16.02 11.98
C LEU A 166 6.58 -14.54 12.36
N LEU A 167 5.44 -13.90 12.54
CA LEU A 167 5.37 -12.52 13.03
C LEU A 167 5.92 -12.39 14.46
N ALA A 168 5.56 -13.31 15.34
CA ALA A 168 5.98 -13.29 16.73
C ALA A 168 7.49 -13.50 16.92
N CYS A 169 8.16 -14.21 16.01
CA CYS A 169 9.63 -14.39 16.07
C CYS A 169 10.41 -13.30 15.32
N GLY A 170 9.75 -12.30 14.71
CA GLY A 170 10.40 -11.22 14.00
C GLY A 170 10.94 -11.62 12.61
N ALA A 171 10.34 -12.62 11.96
CA ALA A 171 10.69 -12.98 10.59
C ALA A 171 10.41 -11.80 9.63
N THR A 172 11.27 -11.63 8.64
CA THR A 172 11.12 -10.58 7.63
C THR A 172 9.91 -10.86 6.74
N ILE A 173 9.40 -9.83 6.05
CA ILE A 173 8.27 -9.97 5.12
C ILE A 173 8.58 -10.96 3.99
N HIS A 174 9.81 -11.02 3.52
CA HIS A 174 10.26 -11.99 2.51
C HIS A 174 10.20 -13.42 3.04
N GLU A 175 10.66 -13.67 4.26
CA GLU A 175 10.60 -14.98 4.90
C GLU A 175 9.16 -15.41 5.16
N ILE A 176 8.30 -14.50 5.64
CA ILE A 176 6.87 -14.76 5.83
C ILE A 176 6.21 -15.10 4.49
N ASN A 177 6.53 -14.35 3.43
CA ASN A 177 5.95 -14.58 2.10
C ASN A 177 6.44 -15.88 1.47
N ALA A 178 7.69 -16.32 1.69
CA ALA A 178 8.15 -17.63 1.25
C ALA A 178 7.20 -18.75 1.75
N LEU A 179 6.91 -18.79 3.06
CA LEU A 179 5.97 -19.75 3.64
C LEU A 179 4.55 -19.58 3.07
N ARG A 180 4.04 -18.33 3.01
CA ARG A 180 2.69 -18.03 2.51
C ARG A 180 2.48 -18.48 1.07
N LYS A 181 3.50 -18.36 0.20
CA LYS A 181 3.45 -18.77 -1.21
C LYS A 181 3.35 -20.29 -1.34
N HIS A 182 4.14 -21.05 -0.59
CA HIS A 182 4.22 -22.52 -0.68
C HIS A 182 3.02 -23.26 -0.06
N ILE A 183 2.21 -22.60 0.76
CA ILE A 183 0.98 -23.15 1.35
C ILE A 183 -0.30 -22.51 0.75
N SER A 184 -0.20 -21.91 -0.45
CA SER A 184 -1.31 -21.18 -1.08
C SER A 184 -1.59 -21.67 -2.51
N ARG A 185 -2.87 -21.65 -2.91
CA ARG A 185 -3.33 -21.95 -4.27
C ARG A 185 -3.31 -20.72 -5.20
N ILE A 186 -3.09 -19.51 -4.67
CA ILE A 186 -3.17 -18.26 -5.44
C ILE A 186 -1.85 -17.49 -5.49
N LYS A 187 -1.03 -17.55 -4.42
CA LYS A 187 0.18 -16.75 -4.24
C LYS A 187 1.39 -17.35 -4.99
N GLY A 188 2.48 -16.57 -5.14
CA GLY A 188 3.72 -17.03 -5.75
C GLY A 188 3.54 -17.58 -7.17
N GLY A 189 2.88 -16.82 -8.05
CA GLY A 189 2.67 -17.17 -9.46
C GLY A 189 1.56 -18.20 -9.71
N GLN A 190 0.90 -18.72 -8.67
CA GLN A 190 -0.11 -19.76 -8.84
C GLN A 190 -1.36 -19.29 -9.60
N LEU A 191 -1.74 -18.00 -9.45
CA LEU A 191 -2.82 -17.44 -10.24
C LEU A 191 -2.45 -17.36 -11.72
N ALA A 192 -1.21 -17.00 -12.05
CA ALA A 192 -0.74 -17.02 -13.45
C ALA A 192 -0.74 -18.45 -14.01
N ARG A 193 -0.30 -19.44 -13.23
CA ARG A 193 -0.37 -20.86 -13.62
C ARG A 193 -1.80 -21.30 -13.91
N LEU A 194 -2.75 -20.91 -13.09
CA LEU A 194 -4.16 -21.27 -13.27
C LEU A 194 -4.79 -20.55 -14.47
N ALA A 195 -4.39 -19.31 -14.75
CA ALA A 195 -4.87 -18.51 -15.87
C ALA A 195 -4.32 -18.97 -17.23
N SER A 196 -3.13 -19.61 -17.26
CA SER A 196 -2.51 -20.09 -18.48
C SER A 196 -3.42 -21.14 -19.16
N PRO A 197 -3.60 -21.06 -20.50
CA PRO A 197 -2.89 -20.25 -21.50
C PRO A 197 -3.55 -18.90 -21.86
N ALA A 198 -4.50 -18.42 -21.09
CA ALA A 198 -5.11 -17.10 -21.33
C ALA A 198 -4.10 -15.97 -21.19
N THR A 199 -4.35 -14.85 -21.89
CA THR A 199 -3.56 -13.62 -21.67
C THR A 199 -3.93 -13.01 -20.33
N LEU A 200 -2.95 -12.80 -19.45
CA LEU A 200 -3.11 -12.23 -18.12
C LEU A 200 -2.43 -10.86 -18.00
N ILE A 201 -3.20 -9.81 -17.84
CA ILE A 201 -2.69 -8.45 -17.63
C ILE A 201 -2.95 -8.05 -16.19
N THR A 202 -1.90 -7.82 -15.43
CA THR A 202 -2.01 -7.44 -14.02
C THR A 202 -1.76 -5.95 -13.86
N LEU A 203 -2.71 -5.25 -13.25
CA LEU A 203 -2.65 -3.82 -12.93
C LEU A 203 -2.51 -3.68 -11.41
N VAL A 204 -1.41 -3.10 -10.97
CA VAL A 204 -1.02 -3.06 -9.56
C VAL A 204 -1.04 -1.63 -9.05
N LEU A 205 -1.77 -1.38 -7.97
CA LEU A 205 -1.64 -0.19 -7.14
C LEU A 205 -0.83 -0.58 -5.90
N SER A 206 0.43 -0.12 -5.86
CA SER A 206 1.42 -0.62 -4.89
C SER A 206 1.34 0.10 -3.55
N ASP A 207 1.22 -0.67 -2.47
CA ASP A 207 1.35 -0.23 -1.08
C ASP A 207 2.60 -0.81 -0.40
N VAL A 208 3.59 -1.25 -1.17
CA VAL A 208 4.82 -1.88 -0.68
C VAL A 208 6.00 -0.99 -0.98
N VAL A 209 6.85 -0.78 0.03
CA VAL A 209 8.11 -0.04 -0.14
C VAL A 209 8.99 -0.73 -1.19
N GLY A 210 9.43 0.06 -2.19
CA GLY A 210 10.25 -0.43 -3.29
C GLY A 210 9.49 -1.19 -4.39
N ASP A 211 8.15 -1.23 -4.34
CA ASP A 211 7.28 -1.78 -5.38
C ASP A 211 7.59 -3.24 -5.77
N ALA A 212 8.08 -4.05 -4.84
CA ALA A 212 8.44 -5.44 -5.09
C ALA A 212 7.20 -6.29 -5.41
N LEU A 213 7.03 -6.64 -6.70
CA LEU A 213 5.85 -7.35 -7.22
C LEU A 213 5.62 -8.72 -6.56
N ASP A 214 6.69 -9.40 -6.12
CA ASP A 214 6.61 -10.69 -5.44
C ASP A 214 6.19 -10.57 -3.96
N VAL A 215 6.24 -9.35 -3.40
CA VAL A 215 5.76 -8.99 -2.05
C VAL A 215 4.29 -8.54 -2.11
N ILE A 216 3.93 -7.71 -3.09
CA ILE A 216 2.56 -7.18 -3.26
C ILE A 216 1.58 -8.36 -3.42
N ALA A 217 0.60 -8.47 -2.51
CA ALA A 217 -0.34 -9.58 -2.40
C ALA A 217 0.34 -10.97 -2.36
N SER A 218 1.63 -11.05 -2.03
CA SER A 218 2.51 -12.24 -2.13
C SER A 218 2.65 -12.78 -3.56
N GLY A 219 2.67 -11.91 -4.57
CA GLY A 219 3.03 -12.21 -5.96
C GLY A 219 2.15 -13.23 -6.68
N PRO A 220 0.83 -13.06 -6.78
CA PRO A 220 -0.04 -14.09 -7.37
C PRO A 220 0.20 -14.32 -8.87
N THR A 221 0.70 -13.32 -9.60
CA THR A 221 0.85 -13.31 -11.05
C THR A 221 2.31 -13.15 -11.53
N VAL A 222 3.27 -13.23 -10.61
CA VAL A 222 4.69 -13.10 -10.91
C VAL A 222 5.49 -14.30 -10.40
N PRO A 223 6.69 -14.57 -10.95
CA PRO A 223 7.53 -15.68 -10.51
C PRO A 223 7.88 -15.61 -9.03
N ASP A 224 8.01 -16.76 -8.40
CA ASP A 224 8.50 -16.91 -7.03
C ASP A 224 9.93 -17.43 -7.03
N THR A 225 10.85 -16.68 -6.45
CA THR A 225 12.27 -17.09 -6.34
C THR A 225 12.53 -17.98 -5.14
N SER A 226 11.63 -18.01 -4.15
CA SER A 226 11.77 -18.85 -2.94
C SER A 226 11.40 -20.32 -3.23
N THR A 227 11.94 -21.24 -2.44
CA THR A 227 11.79 -22.69 -2.62
C THR A 227 11.24 -23.36 -1.35
N PHE A 228 10.79 -24.63 -1.47
CA PHE A 228 10.47 -25.44 -0.29
C PHE A 228 11.69 -25.62 0.64
N ALA A 229 12.90 -25.64 0.12
CA ALA A 229 14.13 -25.71 0.91
C ALA A 229 14.27 -24.45 1.77
N ASP A 230 14.10 -23.24 1.17
CA ASP A 230 14.16 -21.96 1.89
C ASP A 230 13.10 -21.91 3.01
N CYS A 231 11.88 -22.39 2.74
CA CYS A 231 10.83 -22.45 3.76
C CYS A 231 11.27 -23.27 4.99
N LEU A 232 11.87 -24.43 4.79
CA LEU A 232 12.35 -25.27 5.88
C LEU A 232 13.57 -24.65 6.59
N GLU A 233 14.46 -23.96 5.88
CA GLU A 233 15.58 -23.23 6.47
C GLU A 233 15.11 -22.07 7.36
N ILE A 234 14.12 -21.30 6.91
CA ILE A 234 13.48 -20.24 7.71
C ILE A 234 12.91 -20.82 8.99
N LEU A 235 12.17 -21.93 8.91
CA LEU A 235 11.59 -22.56 10.09
C LEU A 235 12.65 -23.08 11.07
N ARG A 236 13.79 -23.60 10.57
CA ARG A 236 14.93 -24.01 11.41
C ARG A 236 15.61 -22.81 12.06
N LYS A 237 15.85 -21.73 11.30
CA LYS A 237 16.45 -20.48 11.77
C LYS A 237 15.72 -19.95 13.01
N TYR A 238 14.39 -19.95 12.98
CA TYR A 238 13.55 -19.44 14.07
C TYR A 238 13.09 -20.52 15.08
N GLN A 239 13.60 -21.75 14.98
CA GLN A 239 13.20 -22.89 15.84
C GLN A 239 11.69 -23.15 15.87
N LEU A 240 11.05 -23.06 14.70
CA LEU A 240 9.61 -23.21 14.51
C LEU A 240 9.22 -24.55 13.91
N LEU A 241 10.15 -25.37 13.44
CA LEU A 241 9.86 -26.59 12.68
C LEU A 241 8.94 -27.59 13.44
N ASP A 242 9.10 -27.69 14.75
CA ASP A 242 8.30 -28.54 15.62
C ASP A 242 7.08 -27.82 16.24
N LYS A 243 6.91 -26.51 15.95
CA LYS A 243 5.80 -25.70 16.49
C LYS A 243 4.72 -25.45 15.45
N ILE A 244 5.04 -25.57 14.15
CA ILE A 244 4.07 -25.38 13.08
C ILE A 244 3.12 -26.57 12.97
N PRO A 245 1.90 -26.36 12.41
CA PRO A 245 0.96 -27.47 12.17
C PRO A 245 1.58 -28.58 11.32
N LEU A 246 1.27 -29.83 11.70
CA LEU A 246 1.84 -31.00 11.03
C LEU A 246 1.51 -31.07 9.53
N ALA A 247 0.32 -30.63 9.13
CA ALA A 247 -0.08 -30.58 7.72
C ALA A 247 0.83 -29.65 6.89
N VAL A 248 1.18 -28.49 7.45
CA VAL A 248 2.12 -27.55 6.83
C VAL A 248 3.51 -28.16 6.71
N ARG A 249 4.04 -28.73 7.80
CA ARG A 249 5.34 -29.38 7.81
C ARG A 249 5.42 -30.50 6.75
N ARG A 250 4.45 -31.40 6.71
CA ARG A 250 4.39 -32.50 5.72
C ARG A 250 4.39 -31.99 4.28
N ARG A 251 3.64 -30.90 4.02
CA ARG A 251 3.64 -30.31 2.69
C ARG A 251 5.02 -29.78 2.29
N LEU A 252 5.71 -29.07 3.18
CA LEU A 252 7.04 -28.51 2.89
C LEU A 252 8.08 -29.64 2.69
N GLU A 253 8.03 -30.69 3.49
CA GLU A 253 8.88 -31.89 3.35
C GLU A 253 8.59 -32.63 2.04
N ALA A 254 7.32 -32.77 1.65
CA ALA A 254 6.92 -33.38 0.39
C ALA A 254 7.38 -32.55 -0.83
N GLY A 255 7.35 -31.22 -0.72
CA GLY A 255 7.91 -30.33 -1.73
C GLY A 255 9.42 -30.46 -1.85
N LEU A 256 10.15 -30.48 -0.73
CA LEU A 256 11.60 -30.70 -0.72
C LEU A 256 11.97 -32.06 -1.34
N ALA A 257 11.16 -33.09 -1.12
CA ALA A 257 11.34 -34.42 -1.69
C ALA A 257 10.93 -34.50 -3.19
N GLY A 258 10.44 -33.41 -3.80
CA GLY A 258 10.05 -33.35 -5.21
C GLY A 258 8.72 -34.06 -5.53
N THR A 259 7.94 -34.47 -4.54
CA THR A 259 6.61 -35.12 -4.72
C THR A 259 5.49 -34.08 -4.96
N ILE A 260 5.74 -32.84 -4.64
CA ILE A 260 4.88 -31.69 -4.92
C ILE A 260 5.68 -30.71 -5.79
N PRO A 261 5.10 -30.18 -6.90
CA PRO A 261 5.80 -29.25 -7.75
C PRO A 261 6.03 -27.91 -7.02
N GLU A 262 7.14 -27.27 -7.33
CA GLU A 262 7.47 -25.92 -6.87
C GLU A 262 6.44 -24.88 -7.36
N THR A 263 6.42 -23.76 -6.69
CA THR A 263 5.77 -22.54 -7.20
C THR A 263 6.40 -22.16 -8.55
N PRO A 264 5.64 -21.48 -9.46
CA PRO A 264 6.21 -21.05 -10.76
C PRO A 264 7.46 -20.18 -10.58
N LYS A 265 8.53 -20.56 -11.28
CA LYS A 265 9.86 -19.94 -11.19
C LYS A 265 10.11 -18.96 -12.35
N PRO A 266 11.11 -18.07 -12.23
CA PRO A 266 11.56 -17.29 -13.39
C PRO A 266 11.89 -18.20 -14.59
N GLY A 267 11.33 -17.87 -15.77
CA GLY A 267 11.46 -18.66 -16.98
C GLY A 267 10.41 -19.77 -17.17
N ASP A 268 9.49 -19.96 -16.22
CA ASP A 268 8.35 -20.87 -16.40
C ASP A 268 7.45 -20.34 -17.55
N PRO A 269 7.07 -21.19 -18.52
CA PRO A 269 6.22 -20.80 -19.66
C PRO A 269 4.87 -20.18 -19.28
N VAL A 270 4.37 -20.40 -18.08
CA VAL A 270 3.11 -19.78 -17.58
C VAL A 270 3.15 -18.25 -17.59
N PHE A 271 4.36 -17.65 -17.64
CA PHE A 271 4.54 -16.20 -17.67
C PHE A 271 4.67 -15.61 -19.07
N GLU A 272 4.73 -16.41 -20.14
CA GLU A 272 4.88 -15.93 -21.53
C GLU A 272 3.74 -14.99 -21.96
N HIS A 273 2.53 -15.26 -21.46
CA HIS A 273 1.33 -14.46 -21.75
C HIS A 273 0.92 -13.54 -20.59
N THR A 274 1.83 -13.25 -19.67
CA THR A 274 1.59 -12.31 -18.58
C THR A 274 2.19 -10.94 -18.86
N HIS A 275 1.49 -9.89 -18.42
CA HIS A 275 1.97 -8.51 -18.45
C HIS A 275 1.59 -7.81 -17.17
N THR A 276 2.56 -7.37 -16.37
CA THR A 276 2.30 -6.68 -15.11
C THR A 276 2.72 -5.21 -15.20
N VAL A 277 1.81 -4.31 -14.80
CA VAL A 277 2.00 -2.86 -14.81
C VAL A 277 1.66 -2.30 -13.44
N ILE A 278 2.56 -1.51 -12.86
CA ILE A 278 2.29 -0.71 -11.68
C ILE A 278 1.59 0.58 -12.15
N VAL A 279 0.31 0.70 -11.84
CA VAL A 279 -0.54 1.84 -12.27
C VAL A 279 -0.58 2.96 -11.23
N GLY A 280 -0.25 2.65 -9.97
CA GLY A 280 -0.18 3.63 -8.89
C GLY A 280 0.87 3.25 -7.86
N ARG A 281 1.67 4.21 -7.41
CA ARG A 281 2.72 4.03 -6.39
C ARG A 281 3.02 5.33 -5.65
N ASN A 282 3.70 5.22 -4.52
CA ASN A 282 4.02 6.37 -3.67
C ASN A 282 4.78 7.49 -4.42
N LEU A 283 5.75 7.14 -5.25
CA LEU A 283 6.51 8.14 -6.00
C LEU A 283 5.61 9.03 -6.89
N GLN A 284 4.58 8.47 -7.53
CA GLN A 284 3.62 9.27 -8.32
C GLN A 284 2.85 10.27 -7.46
N ALA A 285 2.48 9.89 -6.25
CA ALA A 285 1.86 10.81 -5.30
C ALA A 285 2.81 11.96 -4.92
N LEU A 286 4.09 11.66 -4.67
CA LEU A 286 5.12 12.66 -4.36
C LEU A 286 5.42 13.58 -5.55
N GLU A 287 5.44 13.07 -6.77
CA GLU A 287 5.63 13.87 -7.99
C GLU A 287 4.48 14.85 -8.20
N ALA A 288 3.24 14.41 -8.00
CA ALA A 288 2.07 15.29 -8.06
C ALA A 288 2.08 16.36 -6.94
N ALA A 289 2.47 15.97 -5.72
CA ALA A 289 2.71 16.88 -4.62
C ALA A 289 3.78 17.92 -4.96
N SER A 290 4.87 17.49 -5.59
CA SER A 290 5.96 18.36 -6.06
C SER A 290 5.46 19.39 -7.07
N HIS A 291 4.71 18.97 -8.08
CA HIS A 291 4.13 19.89 -9.07
C HIS A 291 3.19 20.92 -8.42
N GLN A 292 2.35 20.48 -7.47
CA GLN A 292 1.46 21.38 -6.75
C GLN A 292 2.25 22.37 -5.87
N ALA A 293 3.33 21.93 -5.23
CA ALA A 293 4.20 22.81 -4.44
C ALA A 293 4.84 23.90 -5.32
N VAL A 294 5.29 23.57 -6.53
CA VAL A 294 5.79 24.57 -7.51
C VAL A 294 4.70 25.60 -7.84
N ALA A 295 3.47 25.16 -8.08
CA ALA A 295 2.34 26.04 -8.39
C ALA A 295 2.00 27.01 -7.23
N LEU A 296 2.31 26.63 -5.98
CA LEU A 296 2.17 27.46 -4.80
C LEU A 296 3.41 28.33 -4.47
N GLY A 297 4.44 28.28 -5.33
CA GLY A 297 5.65 29.09 -5.21
C GLY A 297 6.76 28.49 -4.34
N TYR A 298 6.66 27.22 -3.97
CA TYR A 298 7.72 26.51 -3.26
C TYR A 298 8.72 25.86 -4.20
N ARG A 299 9.94 25.63 -3.71
CA ARG A 299 10.95 24.79 -4.33
C ARG A 299 10.83 23.38 -3.75
N PRO A 300 10.36 22.39 -4.51
CA PRO A 300 10.18 21.06 -3.99
C PRO A 300 11.48 20.26 -4.01
N LEU A 301 11.62 19.37 -3.02
CA LEU A 301 12.65 18.34 -2.97
C LEU A 301 12.01 17.03 -2.49
N ILE A 302 11.99 16.02 -3.34
CA ILE A 302 11.59 14.66 -2.97
C ILE A 302 12.82 13.96 -2.37
N LEU A 303 12.75 13.60 -1.09
CA LEU A 303 13.82 12.86 -0.41
C LEU A 303 13.83 11.39 -0.80
N SER A 304 12.68 10.74 -0.69
CA SER A 304 12.50 9.31 -0.99
C SER A 304 11.01 8.94 -0.92
N SER A 305 10.62 7.95 -1.69
CA SER A 305 9.31 7.26 -1.58
C SER A 305 9.37 5.96 -0.76
N ALA A 306 10.53 5.67 -0.14
CA ALA A 306 10.85 4.39 0.47
C ALA A 306 11.43 4.54 1.88
N ILE A 307 10.93 5.50 2.68
CA ILE A 307 11.42 5.71 4.05
C ILE A 307 10.72 4.73 5.00
N GLU A 308 11.54 3.94 5.69
CA GLU A 308 11.14 3.00 6.73
C GLU A 308 11.83 3.35 8.06
N GLY A 309 11.47 2.67 9.13
CA GLY A 309 12.07 2.79 10.46
C GLY A 309 11.11 3.36 11.51
N GLU A 310 11.64 3.64 12.70
CA GLU A 310 10.87 4.18 13.82
C GLU A 310 10.41 5.62 13.53
N THR A 311 9.12 5.85 13.56
CA THR A 311 8.52 7.10 13.05
C THR A 311 9.01 8.35 13.74
N ARG A 312 9.20 8.32 15.09
CA ARG A 312 9.71 9.47 15.84
C ARG A 312 11.17 9.80 15.53
N GLU A 313 11.97 8.82 15.15
CA GLU A 313 13.36 9.05 14.74
C GLU A 313 13.41 9.61 13.32
N VAL A 314 12.57 9.10 12.44
CA VAL A 314 12.40 9.66 11.09
C VAL A 314 11.95 11.13 11.15
N ALA A 315 11.02 11.48 12.05
CA ALA A 315 10.55 12.86 12.25
C ALA A 315 11.70 13.80 12.67
N LYS A 316 12.61 13.35 13.55
CA LYS A 316 13.78 14.13 13.96
C LYS A 316 14.71 14.43 12.79
N VAL A 317 14.96 13.46 11.91
CA VAL A 317 15.77 13.66 10.70
C VAL A 317 15.13 14.73 9.81
N HIS A 318 13.82 14.66 9.61
CA HIS A 318 13.06 15.64 8.81
C HIS A 318 13.14 17.05 9.44
N ALA A 319 12.99 17.15 10.76
CA ALA A 319 13.15 18.42 11.47
C ALA A 319 14.60 18.97 11.36
N GLY A 320 15.60 18.10 11.39
CA GLY A 320 17.00 18.46 11.14
C GLY A 320 17.20 19.09 9.75
N ILE A 321 16.61 18.50 8.72
CA ILE A 321 16.62 19.05 7.34
C ILE A 321 15.94 20.42 7.29
N ALA A 322 14.79 20.59 7.95
CA ALA A 322 14.10 21.88 8.00
C ALA A 322 14.95 22.97 8.69
N LYS A 323 15.65 22.62 9.78
CA LYS A 323 16.60 23.52 10.46
C LYS A 323 17.75 23.94 9.54
N GLU A 324 18.31 23.01 8.78
CA GLU A 324 19.40 23.30 7.85
C GLU A 324 18.94 24.21 6.69
N VAL A 325 17.75 23.98 6.15
CA VAL A 325 17.13 24.87 5.14
C VAL A 325 17.01 26.30 5.66
N LEU A 326 16.58 26.48 6.92
CA LEU A 326 16.50 27.81 7.54
C LEU A 326 17.87 28.46 7.78
N ALA A 327 18.85 27.67 8.20
CA ALA A 327 20.15 28.17 8.64
C ALA A 327 21.08 28.49 7.47
N SER A 328 21.14 27.61 6.47
CA SER A 328 22.14 27.67 5.39
C SER A 328 21.55 27.69 3.98
N GLY A 329 20.27 27.38 3.83
CA GLY A 329 19.62 27.19 2.53
C GLY A 329 19.95 25.86 1.87
N HIS A 330 20.53 24.89 2.62
CA HIS A 330 20.80 23.54 2.12
C HIS A 330 19.80 22.52 2.70
N PRO A 331 19.46 21.45 1.98
CA PRO A 331 19.85 21.10 0.60
C PRO A 331 19.15 21.93 -0.49
N ILE A 332 18.17 22.78 -0.10
CA ILE A 332 17.39 23.60 -1.01
C ILE A 332 17.02 24.92 -0.34
N ALA A 333 17.07 26.03 -1.06
CA ALA A 333 16.77 27.35 -0.50
C ALA A 333 15.27 27.56 -0.29
N ALA A 334 14.89 28.21 0.82
CA ALA A 334 13.51 28.62 1.07
C ALA A 334 13.03 29.69 0.02
N PRO A 335 11.71 29.76 -0.26
CA PRO A 335 10.66 28.92 0.28
C PRO A 335 10.75 27.49 -0.28
N ALA A 336 10.77 26.48 0.61
CA ALA A 336 11.01 25.09 0.25
C ALA A 336 9.85 24.18 0.63
N CYS A 337 9.65 23.11 -0.15
CA CYS A 337 8.75 22.01 0.15
C CYS A 337 9.54 20.70 0.14
N ILE A 338 9.73 20.07 1.29
CA ILE A 338 10.39 18.77 1.40
C ILE A 338 9.32 17.70 1.43
N LEU A 339 9.46 16.71 0.54
CA LEU A 339 8.50 15.64 0.34
C LEU A 339 9.14 14.29 0.62
N SER A 340 8.45 13.42 1.32
CA SER A 340 8.87 12.03 1.48
C SER A 340 7.67 11.09 1.63
N GLY A 341 7.90 9.82 1.29
CA GLY A 341 6.93 8.76 1.44
C GLY A 341 7.57 7.48 1.99
N GLY A 342 6.80 6.41 2.00
CA GLY A 342 7.18 5.13 2.57
C GLY A 342 6.30 4.77 3.76
N GLU A 343 6.71 3.78 4.54
CA GLU A 343 5.91 3.27 5.66
C GLU A 343 6.78 3.09 6.90
N THR A 344 6.55 3.93 7.93
CA THR A 344 7.28 3.86 9.19
C THR A 344 6.53 3.01 10.22
N THR A 345 7.22 2.63 11.28
CA THR A 345 6.69 1.82 12.38
C THR A 345 6.63 2.63 13.68
N VAL A 346 5.80 2.19 14.61
CA VAL A 346 5.69 2.73 15.95
C VAL A 346 5.99 1.64 16.97
N THR A 347 6.95 1.88 17.85
CA THR A 347 7.17 1.06 19.03
C THR A 347 6.17 1.46 20.11
N LEU A 348 5.19 0.60 20.40
CA LEU A 348 4.21 0.85 21.45
C LEU A 348 4.86 0.78 22.82
N ARG A 349 4.82 1.89 23.55
CA ARG A 349 5.34 2.04 24.94
C ARG A 349 4.26 2.33 25.95
N GLY A 350 3.15 2.91 25.49
CA GLY A 350 1.98 3.25 26.27
C GLY A 350 0.71 2.57 25.76
N GLN A 351 -0.42 3.00 26.28
CA GLN A 351 -1.75 2.53 25.90
C GLN A 351 -2.59 3.65 25.24
N GLY A 352 -1.92 4.70 24.75
CA GLY A 352 -2.57 5.82 24.10
C GLY A 352 -3.16 5.46 22.73
N LYS A 353 -3.89 6.40 22.16
CA LYS A 353 -4.53 6.29 20.85
C LYS A 353 -3.78 7.14 19.82
N GLY A 354 -3.44 6.56 18.68
CA GLY A 354 -2.76 7.23 17.58
C GLY A 354 -2.27 6.26 16.51
N GLY A 355 -1.57 6.80 15.53
CA GLY A 355 -0.90 6.03 14.49
C GLY A 355 0.44 6.65 14.14
N ARG A 356 1.16 6.05 13.17
CA ARG A 356 2.52 6.47 12.80
C ARG A 356 2.57 7.88 12.21
N ASN A 357 1.53 8.32 11.50
CA ASN A 357 1.49 9.64 10.90
C ASN A 357 1.24 10.74 11.96
N GLN A 358 0.33 10.47 12.89
CA GLN A 358 0.09 11.37 14.03
C GLN A 358 1.31 11.43 14.94
N GLU A 359 1.96 10.29 15.21
CA GLU A 359 3.18 10.26 16.02
C GLU A 359 4.35 10.98 15.32
N PHE A 360 4.46 10.85 13.99
CA PHE A 360 5.42 11.64 13.19
C PHE A 360 5.18 13.15 13.40
N ALA A 361 3.94 13.59 13.22
CA ALA A 361 3.59 15.00 13.35
C ALA A 361 3.88 15.54 14.76
N LEU A 362 3.62 14.76 15.82
CA LEU A 362 3.91 15.14 17.20
C LEU A 362 5.41 15.22 17.49
N ALA A 363 6.18 14.24 17.04
CA ALA A 363 7.63 14.25 17.17
C ALA A 363 8.27 15.43 16.38
N PHE A 364 7.77 15.68 15.18
CA PHE A 364 8.16 16.82 14.36
C PHE A 364 7.84 18.16 15.04
N ALA A 365 6.62 18.32 15.59
CA ALA A 365 6.21 19.53 16.32
C ALA A 365 7.14 19.86 17.49
N LEU A 366 7.61 18.85 18.22
CA LEU A 366 8.55 19.04 19.33
C LEU A 366 9.90 19.60 18.85
N ASP A 367 10.38 19.12 17.72
CA ASP A 367 11.71 19.48 17.18
C ASP A 367 11.70 20.80 16.39
N ILE A 368 10.55 21.23 15.85
CA ILE A 368 10.41 22.51 15.16
C ILE A 368 9.83 23.63 16.04
N ARG A 369 9.65 23.39 17.33
CA ARG A 369 9.12 24.36 18.29
C ARG A 369 9.85 25.69 18.17
N GLY A 370 9.10 26.77 17.91
CA GLY A 370 9.65 28.13 17.78
C GLY A 370 10.44 28.39 16.49
N LEU A 371 10.54 27.45 15.57
CA LEU A 371 11.16 27.65 14.27
C LEU A 371 10.17 28.30 13.30
N PHE A 372 10.12 29.61 13.35
CA PHE A 372 9.19 30.41 12.57
C PHE A 372 9.19 30.07 11.08
N GLY A 373 7.99 29.93 10.48
CA GLY A 373 7.81 29.61 9.08
C GLY A 373 7.99 28.14 8.71
N VAL A 374 8.07 27.22 9.70
CA VAL A 374 8.13 25.77 9.46
C VAL A 374 6.82 25.11 9.83
N ALA A 375 6.23 24.36 8.90
CA ALA A 375 5.07 23.54 9.11
C ALA A 375 5.21 22.20 8.40
N GLY A 376 4.49 21.18 8.89
CA GLY A 376 4.52 19.84 8.31
C GLY A 376 3.17 19.14 8.39
N LEU A 377 3.01 18.14 7.55
CA LEU A 377 1.90 17.19 7.52
C LEU A 377 2.45 15.81 7.30
N SER A 378 1.93 14.83 8.02
CA SER A 378 2.10 13.41 7.71
C SER A 378 0.74 12.76 7.62
N GLY A 379 0.49 12.01 6.55
CA GLY A 379 -0.81 11.37 6.33
C GLY A 379 -0.73 10.07 5.54
N GLY A 380 -1.50 9.06 5.99
CA GLY A 380 -1.75 7.83 5.28
C GLY A 380 -2.66 8.07 4.08
N THR A 381 -2.25 7.58 2.92
CA THR A 381 -3.02 7.79 1.68
C THR A 381 -4.34 7.02 1.66
N ASP A 382 -4.54 6.01 2.51
CA ASP A 382 -5.81 5.27 2.62
C ASP A 382 -6.87 5.98 3.49
N GLY A 383 -6.48 7.10 4.13
CA GLY A 383 -7.38 7.93 4.94
C GLY A 383 -7.49 7.48 6.40
N THR A 384 -6.65 6.54 6.83
CA THR A 384 -6.62 6.03 8.21
C THR A 384 -5.20 5.97 8.76
N ASP A 385 -5.05 6.16 10.07
CA ASP A 385 -3.75 6.09 10.74
C ASP A 385 -3.91 5.37 12.10
N GLY A 386 -3.42 4.14 12.17
CA GLY A 386 -3.64 3.26 13.32
C GLY A 386 -5.13 2.96 13.55
N PRO A 387 -5.59 2.82 14.82
CA PRO A 387 -6.98 2.56 15.16
C PRO A 387 -7.81 3.86 15.25
N THR A 388 -7.60 4.82 14.32
CA THR A 388 -8.26 6.13 14.33
C THR A 388 -8.99 6.42 13.02
N ASP A 389 -9.86 7.42 13.00
CA ASP A 389 -10.57 7.93 11.84
C ASP A 389 -9.83 9.09 11.14
N ALA A 390 -8.66 9.48 11.66
CA ALA A 390 -7.78 10.45 11.02
C ALA A 390 -6.77 9.76 10.11
N ALA A 391 -6.44 10.39 8.98
CA ALA A 391 -5.36 9.98 8.09
C ALA A 391 -3.97 10.34 8.66
N GLY A 392 -3.90 11.31 9.57
CA GLY A 392 -2.67 11.84 10.14
C GLY A 392 -2.88 13.15 10.86
N ALA A 393 -1.86 14.02 10.86
CA ALA A 393 -1.97 15.32 11.52
C ALA A 393 -1.07 16.39 10.88
N PHE A 394 -1.41 17.65 11.20
CA PHE A 394 -0.62 18.84 10.90
C PHE A 394 0.21 19.24 12.13
N ALA A 395 1.38 19.82 11.87
CA ALA A 395 2.20 20.43 12.90
C ALA A 395 2.86 21.71 12.37
N ASP A 396 3.02 22.71 13.22
CA ASP A 396 3.74 23.93 12.93
C ASP A 396 4.54 24.39 14.16
N TRP A 397 5.32 25.44 14.01
CA TRP A 397 6.18 25.99 15.09
C TRP A 397 5.42 26.45 16.33
N THR A 398 4.07 26.60 16.25
CA THR A 398 3.20 27.03 17.37
C THR A 398 2.51 25.86 18.05
N THR A 399 2.50 24.67 17.46
CA THR A 399 1.75 23.50 17.93
C THR A 399 2.01 23.21 19.42
N CYS A 400 3.28 23.13 19.84
CA CYS A 400 3.61 22.87 21.24
C CYS A 400 3.14 23.99 22.19
N ALA A 401 3.29 25.25 21.79
CA ALA A 401 2.85 26.39 22.63
C ALA A 401 1.32 26.42 22.77
N ARG A 402 0.57 26.15 21.69
CA ARG A 402 -0.90 26.02 21.75
C ARG A 402 -1.33 24.88 22.67
N ALA A 403 -0.65 23.72 22.57
CA ALA A 403 -0.92 22.56 23.42
C ALA A 403 -0.69 22.88 24.91
N GLU A 404 0.43 23.50 25.25
CA GLU A 404 0.77 23.89 26.62
C GLU A 404 -0.24 24.91 27.20
N SER A 405 -0.75 25.83 26.37
CA SER A 405 -1.81 26.78 26.80
C SER A 405 -3.14 26.10 27.12
N LEU A 406 -3.37 24.91 26.59
CA LEU A 406 -4.53 24.04 26.91
C LEU A 406 -4.22 23.03 28.03
N GLY A 407 -3.03 23.08 28.63
CA GLY A 407 -2.59 22.15 29.69
C GLY A 407 -2.11 20.79 29.19
N LEU A 408 -1.95 20.62 27.88
CA LEU A 408 -1.42 19.39 27.30
C LEU A 408 0.11 19.34 27.43
N GLN A 409 0.64 18.13 27.52
CA GLN A 409 2.08 17.90 27.63
C GLN A 409 2.59 17.14 26.41
N PRO A 410 3.12 17.80 25.37
CA PRO A 410 3.48 17.16 24.09
C PRO A 410 4.43 15.95 24.23
N ARG A 411 5.46 16.04 25.13
CA ARG A 411 6.40 14.94 25.36
C ARG A 411 5.72 13.72 26.00
N VAL A 412 4.84 13.95 26.97
CA VAL A 412 4.13 12.87 27.66
C VAL A 412 3.20 12.16 26.67
N SER A 413 2.46 12.92 25.82
CA SER A 413 1.62 12.34 24.78
C SER A 413 2.44 11.47 23.81
N LEU A 414 3.63 11.92 23.40
CA LEU A 414 4.52 11.13 22.54
C LEU A 414 5.02 9.85 23.23
N GLU A 415 5.43 9.93 24.51
CA GLU A 415 5.93 8.78 25.28
C GLU A 415 4.87 7.69 25.50
N HIS A 416 3.58 8.10 25.60
CA HIS A 416 2.45 7.18 25.78
C HIS A 416 1.77 6.74 24.48
N ASN A 417 2.32 7.10 23.28
CA ASN A 417 1.71 6.87 21.97
C ASN A 417 0.29 7.43 21.85
N ASP A 418 0.07 8.64 22.44
CA ASP A 418 -1.26 9.28 22.60
C ASP A 418 -1.39 10.53 21.73
N ALA A 419 -1.03 10.40 20.46
CA ALA A 419 -1.02 11.52 19.52
C ALA A 419 -2.41 11.91 19.01
N TYR A 420 -3.37 10.99 18.96
CA TYR A 420 -4.73 11.29 18.47
C TYR A 420 -5.44 12.31 19.38
N PRO A 421 -5.64 12.09 20.69
CA PRO A 421 -6.32 13.06 21.55
C PRO A 421 -5.57 14.40 21.63
N PHE A 422 -4.23 14.35 21.51
CA PHE A 422 -3.43 15.57 21.48
C PHE A 422 -3.80 16.46 20.28
N PHE A 423 -3.83 15.92 19.07
CA PHE A 423 -4.18 16.68 17.87
C PHE A 423 -5.67 16.96 17.75
N GLU A 424 -6.53 16.12 18.29
CA GLU A 424 -7.98 16.35 18.38
C GLU A 424 -8.28 17.61 19.19
N CYS A 425 -7.66 17.77 20.37
CA CYS A 425 -7.81 18.96 21.20
C CYS A 425 -7.31 20.24 20.51
N LEU A 426 -6.31 20.14 19.64
CA LEU A 426 -5.77 21.28 18.89
C LEU A 426 -6.56 21.58 17.61
N GLY A 427 -7.41 20.68 17.16
CA GLY A 427 -8.07 20.77 15.85
C GLY A 427 -7.10 20.56 14.66
N ASP A 428 -6.01 19.82 14.88
CA ASP A 428 -4.94 19.64 13.90
C ASP A 428 -4.92 18.23 13.27
N LEU A 429 -5.94 17.41 13.51
CA LEU A 429 -6.08 16.14 12.81
C LEU A 429 -6.33 16.34 11.31
N LEU A 430 -5.72 15.51 10.49
CA LEU A 430 -6.05 15.36 9.06
C LEU A 430 -7.14 14.31 8.93
N VAL A 431 -8.37 14.72 8.71
CA VAL A 431 -9.51 13.81 8.50
C VAL A 431 -9.94 13.89 7.04
N THR A 432 -9.77 12.81 6.29
CA THR A 432 -10.14 12.70 4.87
C THR A 432 -11.35 11.80 4.64
N GLY A 433 -11.68 10.95 5.61
CA GLY A 433 -12.47 9.75 5.37
C GLY A 433 -11.72 8.73 4.49
N PRO A 434 -12.34 7.59 4.19
CA PRO A 434 -11.75 6.56 3.32
C PRO A 434 -11.50 7.12 1.91
N THR A 435 -10.27 7.06 1.44
CA THR A 435 -9.85 7.60 0.13
C THR A 435 -9.99 6.59 -1.01
N GLN A 436 -10.20 5.31 -0.66
CA GLN A 436 -10.23 4.16 -1.56
C GLN A 436 -8.92 3.90 -2.33
N THR A 437 -7.84 4.63 -2.03
CA THR A 437 -6.49 4.33 -2.51
C THR A 437 -5.61 3.87 -1.34
N ASN A 438 -4.45 3.29 -1.62
CA ASN A 438 -3.40 3.06 -0.64
C ASN A 438 -2.06 2.93 -1.35
N VAL A 439 -1.22 3.95 -1.19
CA VAL A 439 0.18 3.96 -1.63
C VAL A 439 1.10 4.36 -0.48
N MET A 440 0.82 3.89 0.75
CA MET A 440 1.55 4.20 1.99
C MET A 440 1.36 5.66 2.45
N ASP A 441 2.35 6.22 3.15
CA ASP A 441 2.29 7.56 3.74
C ASP A 441 2.89 8.62 2.82
N VAL A 442 2.40 9.84 2.96
CA VAL A 442 2.96 11.06 2.36
C VAL A 442 3.26 12.07 3.47
N ARG A 443 4.50 12.55 3.51
CA ARG A 443 4.99 13.55 4.44
C ARG A 443 5.42 14.79 3.68
N ILE A 444 4.94 15.93 4.12
CA ILE A 444 5.16 17.23 3.48
C ILE A 444 5.66 18.20 4.56
N MET A 445 6.76 18.89 4.30
CA MET A 445 7.26 19.96 5.15
C MET A 445 7.40 21.24 4.31
N LEU A 446 6.85 22.33 4.80
CA LEU A 446 6.98 23.65 4.21
C LEU A 446 7.89 24.52 5.08
N ILE A 447 8.84 25.20 4.44
CA ILE A 447 9.78 26.12 5.06
C ILE A 447 9.68 27.45 4.30
N ALA A 448 8.99 28.42 4.91
CA ALA A 448 8.68 29.72 4.31
C ALA A 448 8.81 30.84 5.37
N PRO A 449 10.07 31.17 5.80
CA PRO A 449 10.36 32.17 6.83
C PRO A 449 10.12 33.62 6.35
#